data_80fac4d1fb5cc569c54cd29329febaea
#
_entry.id   80fac4d1fb5cc569c54cd29329febaea
#
_cell.length_a   1.000
_cell.length_b   1.000
_cell.length_c   1.000
_cell.angle_alpha   90.00
_cell.angle_beta   90.00
_cell.angle_gamma   90.00
#
_symmetry.space_group_name_H-M   'P 1'
#
loop_
_entity.id
_entity.type
_entity.pdbx_description
1 polymer ?
#
loop_
_entity_poly.entity_id
_entity_poly.type
_entity_poly.pdbx_seq_one_letter_code
_entity_poly.pdbx_strand_id
1 'polypeptide(L)'
;MQKRDEAHWQAVVGNFCRHAAKHILKGATFAELRARLTPLIDGILDCIGIPAEARTPGLREAMATMLGMDVWNVTPIPENRFRPRKLNKPERNAPCPCGSGHKFKQCCANLPPLDLGITEELMLSEVLGLLPQKTLKELPLHDLHPDALALVAQRWLDEGDAKKAISLLERYFTNLDKLDSRAEWAADTLLNAYLETNAPRKKQKFVDALKAATNKDLRSCGWQRQATIDSDQGNYIGAWDAFREAQRHAPNAPALSHLEVLLLLSEGRDVEAKARADFWIARLQRDAKYDHSELITVLRNMVGSDAGKLQTLHFARGPLGRLADAVANWPAPACSYRLIGGCELEPKVELARLEGRWMDLRQSADLDDMIAFAAQFPLAGQSFMVLRDLSEIALMLDPGVPGSREALSRQILQRGEALRQAVLSKLKAQNRELPWGFLNNRPMLTLVQYFIEAMEKTSPGECLALMRWSVTVANPTDNSGLRGPLIHKLIELGKPREAIDIAAAYPDDFAEIEYGRVLALFVDQQAEAAQACLRKAVERWPKAWKMLHAANPKQARSKNPGYITVGGDDEAWHYRIDHRDLWQSTGALRWGAAVRISQPATKAAARTKPAKPGAASLPEAPEPDNQGQLF
;
A
#
# COMPACT_ATOMS: atom_id res chain seq x y z
N MET A 1 -5.11 -15.48 -24.98
CA MET A 1 -5.52 -16.09 -23.69
C MET A 1 -5.65 -14.95 -22.69
N GLN A 2 -6.88 -14.61 -22.27
CA GLN A 2 -7.13 -13.43 -21.43
C GLN A 2 -6.70 -13.70 -19.99
N LYS A 3 -6.19 -12.68 -19.28
CA LYS A 3 -5.64 -12.76 -17.90
C LYS A 3 -6.57 -13.35 -16.81
N ARG A 4 -7.85 -13.58 -17.10
CA ARG A 4 -8.75 -14.37 -16.22
C ARG A 4 -8.26 -15.80 -16.04
N ASP A 5 -7.42 -16.28 -16.96
CA ASP A 5 -6.94 -17.65 -17.01
C ASP A 5 -5.66 -17.88 -16.17
N GLU A 6 -4.85 -16.84 -15.86
CA GLU A 6 -3.52 -17.08 -15.30
C GLU A 6 -3.53 -17.47 -13.81
N ALA A 7 -4.27 -16.78 -12.95
CA ALA A 7 -4.40 -17.15 -11.54
C ALA A 7 -5.17 -18.48 -11.38
N HIS A 8 -6.21 -18.67 -12.19
CA HIS A 8 -6.95 -19.94 -12.23
C HIS A 8 -6.06 -21.05 -12.79
N TRP A 9 -5.32 -20.78 -13.86
CA TRP A 9 -4.32 -21.69 -14.42
C TRP A 9 -3.28 -22.09 -13.37
N GLN A 10 -2.66 -21.13 -12.69
CA GLN A 10 -1.67 -21.39 -11.63
C GLN A 10 -2.26 -22.20 -10.49
N ALA A 11 -3.50 -21.94 -10.07
CA ALA A 11 -4.18 -22.70 -9.04
C ALA A 11 -4.42 -24.16 -9.47
N VAL A 12 -4.88 -24.38 -10.73
CA VAL A 12 -5.14 -25.71 -11.28
C VAL A 12 -3.83 -26.50 -11.45
N VAL A 13 -2.79 -25.90 -12.04
CA VAL A 13 -1.48 -26.54 -12.21
C VAL A 13 -0.82 -26.79 -10.86
N GLY A 14 -0.87 -25.83 -9.93
CA GLY A 14 -0.33 -25.99 -8.57
C GLY A 14 -1.01 -27.14 -7.81
N ASN A 15 -2.34 -27.26 -7.92
CA ASN A 15 -3.07 -28.38 -7.32
C ASN A 15 -2.66 -29.71 -7.94
N PHE A 16 -2.51 -29.77 -9.26
CA PHE A 16 -2.06 -30.94 -9.99
C PHE A 16 -0.65 -31.37 -9.53
N CYS A 17 0.30 -30.43 -9.47
CA CYS A 17 1.68 -30.65 -9.02
C CYS A 17 1.73 -31.12 -7.55
N ARG A 18 0.99 -30.46 -6.66
CA ARG A 18 0.91 -30.83 -5.24
C ARG A 18 0.34 -32.23 -5.04
N HIS A 19 -0.69 -32.56 -5.79
CA HIS A 19 -1.30 -33.89 -5.74
C HIS A 19 -0.32 -34.98 -6.23
N ALA A 20 0.38 -34.69 -7.32
CA ALA A 20 1.42 -35.57 -7.85
C ALA A 20 2.55 -35.79 -6.84
N ALA A 21 3.13 -34.69 -6.31
CA ALA A 21 4.21 -34.76 -5.30
C ALA A 21 3.80 -35.59 -4.08
N LYS A 22 2.57 -35.39 -3.57
CA LYS A 22 2.03 -36.14 -2.42
C LYS A 22 2.01 -37.67 -2.66
N HIS A 23 1.63 -38.09 -3.87
CA HIS A 23 1.58 -39.54 -4.18
C HIS A 23 2.96 -40.11 -4.48
N ILE A 24 3.82 -39.36 -5.17
CA ILE A 24 5.21 -39.76 -5.44
C ILE A 24 5.99 -39.95 -4.12
N LEU A 25 5.85 -39.01 -3.18
CA LEU A 25 6.47 -39.11 -1.85
C LEU A 25 5.97 -40.29 -1.02
N LYS A 26 4.76 -40.77 -1.28
CA LYS A 26 4.22 -41.98 -0.63
C LYS A 26 4.66 -43.28 -1.30
N GLY A 27 5.54 -43.21 -2.30
CA GLY A 27 6.06 -44.39 -2.99
C GLY A 27 5.11 -44.96 -4.04
N ALA A 28 4.14 -44.21 -4.53
CA ALA A 28 3.23 -44.66 -5.58
C ALA A 28 4.01 -45.12 -6.82
N THR A 29 3.51 -46.16 -7.48
CA THR A 29 3.93 -46.55 -8.83
C THR A 29 3.41 -45.53 -9.84
N PHE A 30 4.00 -45.49 -11.05
CA PHE A 30 3.50 -44.58 -12.10
C PHE A 30 2.06 -44.87 -12.51
N ALA A 31 1.64 -46.13 -12.53
CA ALA A 31 0.27 -46.52 -12.84
C ALA A 31 -0.73 -46.01 -11.79
N GLU A 32 -0.39 -46.07 -10.51
CA GLU A 32 -1.18 -45.53 -9.42
C GLU A 32 -1.22 -44.01 -9.48
N LEU A 33 -0.08 -43.34 -9.74
CA LEU A 33 -0.04 -41.87 -9.93
C LEU A 33 -0.98 -41.45 -11.06
N ARG A 34 -0.87 -42.07 -12.23
CA ARG A 34 -1.72 -41.76 -13.37
C ARG A 34 -3.20 -41.86 -13.00
N ALA A 35 -3.62 -42.94 -12.37
CA ALA A 35 -5.01 -43.15 -11.95
C ALA A 35 -5.50 -42.04 -11.00
N ARG A 36 -4.60 -41.52 -10.12
CA ARG A 36 -4.90 -40.41 -9.19
C ARG A 36 -4.93 -39.05 -9.87
N LEU A 37 -4.18 -38.85 -10.96
CA LEU A 37 -4.14 -37.60 -11.71
C LEU A 37 -5.27 -37.48 -12.72
N THR A 38 -5.82 -38.59 -13.24
CA THR A 38 -6.89 -38.60 -14.25
C THR A 38 -8.09 -37.70 -13.87
N PRO A 39 -8.61 -37.72 -12.63
CA PRO A 39 -9.73 -36.83 -12.25
C PRO A 39 -9.39 -35.32 -12.28
N LEU A 40 -8.10 -34.96 -12.19
CA LEU A 40 -7.65 -33.56 -12.18
C LEU A 40 -7.48 -32.98 -13.59
N ILE A 41 -7.48 -33.84 -14.61
CA ILE A 41 -7.29 -33.41 -16.00
C ILE A 41 -8.41 -32.50 -16.48
N ASP A 42 -9.64 -32.69 -16.02
CA ASP A 42 -10.76 -31.84 -16.44
C ASP A 42 -10.50 -30.36 -16.12
N GLY A 43 -9.91 -30.03 -14.97
CA GLY A 43 -9.51 -28.66 -14.65
C GLY A 43 -8.49 -28.07 -15.63
N ILE A 44 -7.53 -28.89 -16.07
CA ILE A 44 -6.53 -28.47 -17.08
C ILE A 44 -7.23 -28.28 -18.44
N LEU A 45 -8.12 -29.21 -18.82
CA LEU A 45 -8.87 -29.12 -20.07
C LEU A 45 -9.80 -27.90 -20.10
N ASP A 46 -10.39 -27.52 -18.96
CA ASP A 46 -11.16 -26.29 -18.82
C ASP A 46 -10.30 -25.05 -19.12
N CYS A 47 -9.12 -25.00 -18.53
CA CYS A 47 -8.20 -23.88 -18.70
C CYS A 47 -7.72 -23.69 -20.14
N ILE A 48 -7.57 -24.78 -20.91
CA ILE A 48 -7.17 -24.74 -22.33
C ILE A 48 -8.35 -24.68 -23.29
N GLY A 49 -9.58 -24.57 -22.78
CA GLY A 49 -10.78 -24.36 -23.58
C GLY A 49 -11.29 -25.60 -24.32
N ILE A 50 -10.99 -26.81 -23.86
CA ILE A 50 -11.54 -28.04 -24.44
C ILE A 50 -13.00 -28.25 -23.94
N PRO A 51 -14.01 -28.27 -24.84
CA PRO A 51 -15.38 -28.41 -24.42
C PRO A 51 -15.68 -29.79 -23.81
N ALA A 52 -16.64 -29.84 -22.88
CA ALA A 52 -16.94 -31.04 -22.09
C ALA A 52 -17.26 -32.26 -22.95
N GLU A 53 -17.93 -32.04 -24.10
CA GLU A 53 -18.34 -33.08 -25.06
C GLU A 53 -17.12 -33.76 -25.74
N ALA A 54 -16.00 -33.06 -25.83
CA ALA A 54 -14.76 -33.57 -26.42
C ALA A 54 -13.86 -34.35 -25.40
N ARG A 55 -14.19 -34.32 -24.11
CA ARG A 55 -13.40 -34.90 -23.02
C ARG A 55 -13.70 -36.37 -22.82
N THR A 56 -13.29 -37.18 -23.77
CA THR A 56 -13.47 -38.65 -23.68
C THR A 56 -12.62 -39.24 -22.55
N PRO A 57 -13.00 -40.39 -21.97
CA PRO A 57 -12.16 -41.11 -20.99
C PRO A 57 -10.75 -41.37 -21.50
N GLY A 58 -10.62 -41.76 -22.77
CA GLY A 58 -9.31 -42.01 -23.40
C GLY A 58 -8.42 -40.75 -23.49
N LEU A 59 -9.02 -39.58 -23.74
CA LEU A 59 -8.29 -38.29 -23.73
C LEU A 59 -7.76 -37.97 -22.32
N ARG A 60 -8.61 -38.13 -21.29
CA ARG A 60 -8.21 -37.90 -19.89
C ARG A 60 -7.07 -38.80 -19.47
N GLU A 61 -7.15 -40.08 -19.77
CA GLU A 61 -6.09 -41.06 -19.46
C GLU A 61 -4.79 -40.78 -20.22
N ALA A 62 -4.88 -40.38 -21.49
CA ALA A 62 -3.73 -40.05 -22.30
C ALA A 62 -3.05 -38.77 -21.78
N MET A 63 -3.81 -37.73 -21.46
CA MET A 63 -3.31 -36.49 -20.86
C MET A 63 -2.70 -36.76 -19.48
N ALA A 64 -3.37 -37.50 -18.59
CA ALA A 64 -2.83 -37.88 -17.29
C ALA A 64 -1.53 -38.70 -17.40
N THR A 65 -1.37 -39.49 -18.47
CA THR A 65 -0.14 -40.20 -18.73
C THR A 65 0.98 -39.29 -19.13
N MET A 66 0.76 -38.38 -20.09
CA MET A 66 1.79 -37.47 -20.59
C MET A 66 2.22 -36.47 -19.50
N LEU A 67 1.28 -35.75 -18.92
CA LEU A 67 1.56 -34.79 -17.86
C LEU A 67 2.08 -35.46 -16.58
N GLY A 68 1.59 -36.66 -16.28
CA GLY A 68 2.09 -37.50 -15.20
C GLY A 68 3.57 -37.90 -15.38
N MET A 69 4.00 -38.17 -16.61
CA MET A 69 5.40 -38.45 -16.93
C MET A 69 6.27 -37.20 -16.77
N ASP A 70 5.78 -36.04 -17.21
CA ASP A 70 6.49 -34.78 -17.07
C ASP A 70 6.74 -34.49 -15.58
N VAL A 71 5.69 -34.50 -14.76
CA VAL A 71 5.79 -34.29 -13.31
C VAL A 71 6.69 -35.35 -12.64
N TRP A 72 6.54 -36.62 -12.99
CA TRP A 72 7.34 -37.68 -12.41
C TRP A 72 8.84 -37.49 -12.64
N ASN A 73 9.20 -37.10 -13.86
CA ASN A 73 10.59 -36.93 -14.29
C ASN A 73 11.29 -35.73 -13.68
N VAL A 74 10.54 -34.79 -13.11
CA VAL A 74 11.07 -33.57 -12.47
C VAL A 74 10.78 -33.51 -10.97
N THR A 75 10.05 -34.49 -10.38
CA THR A 75 9.75 -34.49 -8.94
C THR A 75 10.92 -35.03 -8.13
N PRO A 76 11.58 -34.22 -7.30
CA PRO A 76 12.67 -34.68 -6.43
C PRO A 76 12.15 -35.56 -5.29
N ILE A 77 12.92 -36.58 -4.93
CA ILE A 77 12.56 -37.54 -3.87
C ILE A 77 13.63 -37.47 -2.77
N PRO A 78 13.27 -37.21 -1.49
CA PRO A 78 14.24 -37.14 -0.39
C PRO A 78 15.17 -38.36 -0.27
N GLU A 79 14.60 -39.54 -0.39
CA GLU A 79 15.35 -40.82 -0.31
C GLU A 79 16.34 -40.98 -1.46
N ASN A 80 16.16 -40.28 -2.57
CA ASN A 80 17.07 -40.24 -3.72
C ASN A 80 17.94 -38.98 -3.73
N ARG A 81 18.27 -38.39 -2.57
CA ARG A 81 19.05 -37.14 -2.44
C ARG A 81 18.44 -35.98 -3.23
N PHE A 82 17.14 -35.83 -3.18
CA PHE A 82 16.37 -34.84 -3.93
C PHE A 82 16.58 -34.87 -5.45
N ARG A 83 16.84 -36.09 -6.02
CA ARG A 83 16.85 -36.29 -7.47
C ARG A 83 15.60 -37.06 -7.89
N PRO A 84 15.02 -36.72 -9.08
CA PRO A 84 13.88 -37.46 -9.63
C PRO A 84 14.21 -38.93 -9.95
N ARG A 85 13.19 -39.77 -9.89
CA ARG A 85 13.25 -41.11 -10.48
C ARG A 85 12.77 -41.00 -11.93
N LYS A 86 13.69 -40.97 -12.90
CA LYS A 86 13.33 -40.76 -14.30
C LYS A 86 12.68 -42.01 -14.91
N LEU A 87 11.56 -41.81 -15.60
CA LEU A 87 10.95 -42.77 -16.49
C LEU A 87 11.48 -42.57 -17.91
N ASN A 88 11.87 -43.69 -18.55
CA ASN A 88 12.25 -43.62 -19.95
C ASN A 88 11.02 -43.40 -20.83
N LYS A 89 11.16 -42.55 -21.87
CA LYS A 89 10.10 -42.38 -22.86
C LYS A 89 9.82 -43.73 -23.52
N PRO A 90 8.53 -44.14 -23.66
CA PRO A 90 8.19 -45.40 -24.29
C PRO A 90 8.68 -45.45 -25.73
N GLU A 91 9.11 -46.62 -26.18
CA GLU A 91 9.44 -46.84 -27.59
C GLU A 91 8.21 -46.65 -28.48
N ARG A 92 8.42 -46.13 -29.69
CA ARG A 92 7.30 -45.78 -30.61
C ARG A 92 6.31 -46.93 -30.84
N ASN A 93 6.81 -48.16 -30.90
CA ASN A 93 6.02 -49.36 -31.18
C ASN A 93 5.59 -50.13 -29.92
N ALA A 94 6.05 -49.74 -28.72
CA ALA A 94 5.62 -50.32 -27.46
C ALA A 94 4.13 -50.08 -27.17
N PRO A 95 3.47 -50.92 -26.35
CA PRO A 95 2.12 -50.65 -25.84
C PRO A 95 2.09 -49.29 -25.12
N CYS A 96 1.04 -48.51 -25.35
CA CYS A 96 0.91 -47.19 -24.74
C CYS A 96 0.71 -47.33 -23.22
N PRO A 97 1.48 -46.58 -22.39
CA PRO A 97 1.35 -46.63 -20.93
C PRO A 97 0.02 -46.06 -20.40
N CYS A 98 -0.81 -45.41 -21.24
CA CYS A 98 -2.16 -44.99 -20.87
C CYS A 98 -3.16 -46.16 -20.71
N GLY A 99 -2.78 -47.36 -21.12
CA GLY A 99 -3.65 -48.54 -21.01
C GLY A 99 -4.66 -48.69 -22.16
N SER A 100 -4.56 -47.87 -23.23
CA SER A 100 -5.48 -47.94 -24.38
C SER A 100 -5.36 -49.21 -25.24
N GLY A 101 -4.31 -50.00 -25.05
CA GLY A 101 -4.01 -51.15 -25.92
C GLY A 101 -3.36 -50.81 -27.26
N HIS A 102 -3.31 -49.52 -27.63
CA HIS A 102 -2.67 -49.05 -28.86
C HIS A 102 -1.16 -48.92 -28.71
N LYS A 103 -0.44 -48.87 -29.85
CA LYS A 103 1.00 -48.53 -29.84
C LYS A 103 1.18 -47.06 -29.44
N PHE A 104 2.27 -46.76 -28.70
CA PHE A 104 2.52 -45.41 -28.21
C PHE A 104 2.46 -44.33 -29.32
N LYS A 105 3.05 -44.62 -30.50
CA LYS A 105 3.02 -43.71 -31.68
C LYS A 105 1.62 -43.44 -32.23
N GLN A 106 0.64 -44.29 -31.95
CA GLN A 106 -0.74 -44.17 -32.41
C GLN A 106 -1.70 -43.65 -31.31
N CYS A 107 -1.16 -43.33 -30.15
CA CYS A 107 -1.93 -42.87 -28.99
C CYS A 107 -1.29 -41.62 -28.37
N CYS A 108 -0.72 -41.69 -27.18
CA CYS A 108 -0.20 -40.54 -26.43
C CYS A 108 0.86 -39.74 -27.20
N ALA A 109 1.67 -40.39 -28.05
CA ALA A 109 2.67 -39.67 -28.86
C ALA A 109 2.06 -38.72 -29.94
N ASN A 110 0.77 -38.83 -30.23
CA ASN A 110 0.07 -37.97 -31.18
C ASN A 110 -0.66 -36.79 -30.50
N LEU A 111 -0.66 -36.74 -29.14
CA LEU A 111 -1.19 -35.59 -28.45
C LEU A 111 -0.30 -34.37 -28.72
N PRO A 112 -0.90 -33.19 -28.94
CA PRO A 112 -0.11 -31.97 -29.00
C PRO A 112 0.65 -31.76 -27.69
N PRO A 113 1.92 -31.33 -27.73
CA PRO A 113 2.66 -31.04 -26.53
C PRO A 113 1.96 -29.90 -25.75
N LEU A 114 1.69 -30.12 -24.50
CA LEU A 114 1.14 -29.13 -23.58
C LEU A 114 2.20 -28.83 -22.53
N ASP A 115 2.76 -27.64 -22.61
CA ASP A 115 3.70 -27.14 -21.59
C ASP A 115 2.90 -26.50 -20.46
N LEU A 116 2.96 -27.10 -19.28
CA LEU A 116 2.35 -26.58 -18.05
C LEU A 116 3.33 -25.70 -17.27
N GLY A 117 4.54 -25.45 -17.76
CA GLY A 117 5.59 -24.73 -17.01
C GLY A 117 6.09 -25.49 -15.78
N ILE A 118 5.98 -26.82 -15.76
CA ILE A 118 6.39 -27.65 -14.61
C ILE A 118 7.91 -27.83 -14.64
N THR A 119 8.58 -27.18 -13.70
CA THR A 119 10.05 -27.25 -13.54
C THR A 119 10.43 -28.07 -12.32
N GLU A 120 11.73 -28.41 -12.21
CA GLU A 120 12.27 -29.11 -11.04
C GLU A 120 12.15 -28.24 -9.78
N GLU A 121 12.34 -26.94 -9.91
CA GLU A 121 12.23 -25.96 -8.81
C GLU A 121 10.79 -25.90 -8.27
N LEU A 122 9.81 -25.86 -9.18
CA LEU A 122 8.39 -25.88 -8.79
C LEU A 122 8.07 -27.17 -8.05
N MET A 123 8.47 -28.33 -8.58
CA MET A 123 8.19 -29.61 -7.94
C MET A 123 8.96 -29.77 -6.62
N LEU A 124 10.18 -29.24 -6.52
CA LEU A 124 10.92 -29.22 -5.26
C LEU A 124 10.20 -28.36 -4.21
N SER A 125 9.64 -27.22 -4.59
CA SER A 125 8.85 -26.40 -3.67
C SER A 125 7.60 -27.13 -3.16
N GLU A 126 6.91 -27.89 -4.02
CA GLU A 126 5.77 -28.72 -3.61
C GLU A 126 6.20 -29.85 -2.66
N VAL A 127 7.31 -30.51 -2.96
CA VAL A 127 7.89 -31.54 -2.08
C VAL A 127 8.22 -30.96 -0.71
N LEU A 128 8.95 -29.85 -0.66
CA LEU A 128 9.32 -29.18 0.61
C LEU A 128 8.09 -28.77 1.43
N GLY A 129 7.03 -28.30 0.77
CA GLY A 129 5.76 -27.94 1.42
C GLY A 129 5.05 -29.13 2.09
N LEU A 130 5.28 -30.34 1.58
CA LEU A 130 4.67 -31.59 2.09
C LEU A 130 5.52 -32.30 3.15
N LEU A 131 6.79 -31.95 3.33
CA LEU A 131 7.67 -32.59 4.28
C LEU A 131 7.31 -32.28 5.74
N PRO A 132 7.43 -33.26 6.66
CA PRO A 132 7.30 -33.02 8.09
C PRO A 132 8.35 -32.02 8.59
N GLN A 133 8.01 -31.22 9.60
CA GLN A 133 8.91 -30.19 10.16
C GLN A 133 10.24 -30.78 10.67
N LYS A 134 10.23 -32.02 11.15
CA LYS A 134 11.48 -32.74 11.56
C LYS A 134 12.41 -32.89 10.37
N THR A 135 11.90 -33.39 9.24
CA THR A 135 12.68 -33.59 8.00
C THR A 135 13.17 -32.25 7.43
N LEU A 136 12.34 -31.21 7.49
CA LEU A 136 12.73 -29.86 7.06
C LEU A 136 13.96 -29.35 7.82
N LYS A 137 14.12 -29.69 9.10
CA LYS A 137 15.29 -29.29 9.90
C LYS A 137 16.60 -29.98 9.51
N GLU A 138 16.52 -31.13 8.86
CA GLU A 138 17.67 -31.97 8.48
C GLU A 138 18.07 -31.78 7.00
N LEU A 139 17.38 -30.86 6.27
CA LEU A 139 17.63 -30.64 4.84
C LEU A 139 19.05 -30.13 4.56
N PRO A 140 19.70 -30.61 3.50
CA PRO A 140 20.94 -30.06 2.98
C PRO A 140 20.65 -28.81 2.14
N LEU A 141 20.27 -27.71 2.78
CA LEU A 141 19.71 -26.52 2.13
C LEU A 141 20.61 -25.93 1.04
N HIS A 142 21.93 -26.02 1.20
CA HIS A 142 22.88 -25.49 0.21
C HIS A 142 22.98 -26.35 -1.07
N ASP A 143 22.47 -27.59 -1.04
CA ASP A 143 22.43 -28.48 -2.19
C ASP A 143 21.09 -28.37 -2.96
N LEU A 144 20.14 -27.62 -2.42
CA LEU A 144 18.82 -27.41 -3.02
C LEU A 144 18.80 -26.12 -3.85
N HIS A 145 17.89 -26.08 -4.82
CA HIS A 145 17.74 -24.88 -5.65
C HIS A 145 17.18 -23.71 -4.84
N PRO A 146 17.83 -22.53 -4.82
CA PRO A 146 17.41 -21.38 -4.00
C PRO A 146 15.99 -20.92 -4.29
N ASP A 147 15.59 -20.93 -5.57
CA ASP A 147 14.25 -20.48 -5.97
C ASP A 147 13.15 -21.39 -5.41
N ALA A 148 13.42 -22.69 -5.27
CA ALA A 148 12.46 -23.60 -4.63
C ALA A 148 12.31 -23.31 -3.12
N LEU A 149 13.39 -22.90 -2.45
CA LEU A 149 13.34 -22.44 -1.05
C LEU A 149 12.55 -21.12 -0.93
N ALA A 150 12.76 -20.20 -1.86
CA ALA A 150 12.02 -18.94 -1.91
C ALA A 150 10.53 -19.19 -2.17
N LEU A 151 10.18 -20.01 -3.16
CA LEU A 151 8.79 -20.36 -3.52
C LEU A 151 8.02 -20.97 -2.35
N VAL A 152 8.61 -21.97 -1.67
CA VAL A 152 7.93 -22.62 -0.54
C VAL A 152 7.81 -21.66 0.65
N ALA A 153 8.82 -20.83 0.90
CA ALA A 153 8.78 -19.85 1.97
C ALA A 153 7.73 -18.76 1.69
N GLN A 154 7.65 -18.25 0.45
CA GLN A 154 6.63 -17.32 0.03
C GLN A 154 5.23 -17.89 0.22
N ARG A 155 4.99 -19.13 -0.18
CA ARG A 155 3.70 -19.80 0.05
C ARG A 155 3.33 -19.83 1.53
N TRP A 156 4.28 -20.15 2.41
CA TRP A 156 4.01 -20.15 3.85
C TRP A 156 3.72 -18.75 4.40
N LEU A 157 4.31 -17.70 3.82
CA LEU A 157 3.92 -16.32 4.12
C LEU A 157 2.47 -16.06 3.69
N ASP A 158 2.11 -16.39 2.46
CA ASP A 158 0.75 -16.22 1.94
C ASP A 158 -0.30 -17.01 2.76
N GLU A 159 0.10 -18.14 3.37
CA GLU A 159 -0.71 -18.95 4.28
C GLU A 159 -0.67 -18.45 5.74
N GLY A 160 0.06 -17.36 6.04
CA GLY A 160 0.19 -16.76 7.38
C GLY A 160 1.20 -17.48 8.31
N ASP A 161 2.00 -18.42 7.81
CA ASP A 161 3.01 -19.14 8.60
C ASP A 161 4.43 -18.58 8.42
N ALA A 162 4.57 -17.29 8.68
CA ALA A 162 5.84 -16.56 8.59
C ALA A 162 6.95 -17.18 9.45
N LYS A 163 6.60 -17.80 10.59
CA LYS A 163 7.60 -18.45 11.46
C LYS A 163 8.27 -19.65 10.80
N LYS A 164 7.52 -20.40 10.01
CA LYS A 164 8.05 -21.54 9.29
C LYS A 164 8.98 -21.10 8.16
N ALA A 165 8.60 -20.06 7.41
CA ALA A 165 9.44 -19.45 6.39
C ALA A 165 10.76 -18.92 6.99
N ILE A 166 10.71 -18.18 8.09
CA ILE A 166 11.90 -17.70 8.81
C ILE A 166 12.79 -18.86 9.24
N SER A 167 12.22 -19.90 9.85
CA SER A 167 13.01 -21.06 10.32
C SER A 167 13.76 -21.79 9.20
N LEU A 168 13.19 -21.84 8.00
CA LEU A 168 13.84 -22.43 6.82
C LEU A 168 14.96 -21.52 6.31
N LEU A 169 14.64 -20.26 6.05
CA LEU A 169 15.53 -19.34 5.37
C LEU A 169 16.68 -18.85 6.28
N GLU A 170 16.47 -18.64 7.59
CA GLU A 170 17.59 -18.32 8.50
C GLU A 170 18.66 -19.40 8.46
N ARG A 171 18.28 -20.68 8.36
CA ARG A 171 19.24 -21.78 8.23
C ARG A 171 19.97 -21.78 6.89
N TYR A 172 19.25 -21.45 5.81
CA TYR A 172 19.87 -21.31 4.49
C TYR A 172 20.93 -20.22 4.48
N PHE A 173 20.65 -19.07 5.11
CA PHE A 173 21.57 -17.94 5.19
C PHE A 173 22.60 -18.01 6.32
N THR A 174 22.78 -19.16 6.97
CA THR A 174 23.77 -19.32 8.05
C THR A 174 25.21 -19.08 7.56
N ASN A 175 25.51 -19.40 6.31
CA ASN A 175 26.82 -19.21 5.69
C ASN A 175 26.69 -18.53 4.33
N LEU A 176 26.79 -17.20 4.32
CA LEU A 176 26.67 -16.37 3.12
C LEU A 176 27.81 -16.60 2.12
N ASP A 177 28.98 -17.07 2.54
CA ASP A 177 30.12 -17.28 1.66
C ASP A 177 29.92 -18.45 0.68
N LYS A 178 28.95 -19.32 0.95
CA LYS A 178 28.56 -20.42 0.05
C LYS A 178 27.48 -20.03 -0.95
N LEU A 179 26.96 -18.82 -0.88
CA LEU A 179 25.82 -18.37 -1.67
C LEU A 179 26.26 -17.42 -2.79
N ASP A 180 25.46 -17.40 -3.85
CA ASP A 180 25.62 -16.50 -5.00
C ASP A 180 24.33 -15.71 -5.30
N SER A 181 24.29 -15.00 -6.42
CA SER A 181 23.16 -14.16 -6.82
C SER A 181 21.81 -14.88 -6.90
N ARG A 182 21.78 -16.19 -7.11
CA ARG A 182 20.54 -16.99 -7.10
C ARG A 182 19.81 -16.96 -5.77
N ALA A 183 20.52 -16.61 -4.68
CA ALA A 183 19.91 -16.50 -3.35
C ALA A 183 19.15 -15.17 -3.10
N GLU A 184 19.17 -14.20 -4.05
CA GLU A 184 18.55 -12.88 -3.87
C GLU A 184 17.06 -12.98 -3.57
N TRP A 185 16.30 -13.80 -4.32
CA TRP A 185 14.87 -13.97 -4.07
C TRP A 185 14.58 -14.56 -2.70
N ALA A 186 15.35 -15.56 -2.27
CA ALA A 186 15.22 -16.13 -0.93
C ALA A 186 15.56 -15.09 0.16
N ALA A 187 16.54 -14.19 -0.09
CA ALA A 187 16.89 -13.10 0.82
C ALA A 187 15.71 -12.11 0.95
N ASP A 188 15.10 -11.73 -0.16
CA ASP A 188 13.93 -10.86 -0.18
C ASP A 188 12.75 -11.47 0.57
N THR A 189 12.49 -12.76 0.36
CA THR A 189 11.44 -13.50 1.07
C THR A 189 11.69 -13.53 2.59
N LEU A 190 12.93 -13.70 3.02
CA LEU A 190 13.28 -13.63 4.46
C LEU A 190 13.07 -12.23 5.04
N LEU A 191 13.42 -11.19 4.29
CA LEU A 191 13.21 -9.80 4.71
C LEU A 191 11.72 -9.45 4.83
N ASN A 192 10.89 -9.96 3.91
CA ASN A 192 9.44 -9.83 3.98
C ASN A 192 8.87 -10.59 5.20
N ALA A 193 9.36 -11.80 5.47
CA ALA A 193 8.95 -12.57 6.65
C ALA A 193 9.28 -11.84 7.98
N TYR A 194 10.43 -11.14 8.05
CA TYR A 194 10.75 -10.29 9.20
C TYR A 194 9.85 -9.07 9.29
N LEU A 195 9.42 -8.52 8.15
CA LEU A 195 8.48 -7.40 8.13
C LEU A 195 7.11 -7.82 8.68
N GLU A 196 6.55 -8.93 8.18
CA GLU A 196 5.26 -9.47 8.64
C GLU A 196 5.25 -9.84 10.13
N THR A 197 6.38 -10.34 10.63
CA THR A 197 6.50 -10.68 12.06
C THR A 197 6.92 -9.52 12.95
N ASN A 198 7.00 -8.30 12.40
CA ASN A 198 7.45 -7.09 13.08
C ASN A 198 8.80 -7.30 13.82
N ALA A 199 9.79 -7.85 13.12
CA ALA A 199 11.11 -8.17 13.67
C ALA A 199 12.23 -7.23 13.13
N PRO A 200 12.16 -5.90 13.36
CA PRO A 200 13.06 -4.92 12.73
C PRO A 200 14.53 -5.14 13.07
N ARG A 201 14.83 -5.62 14.29
CA ARG A 201 16.22 -5.92 14.68
C ARG A 201 16.81 -7.10 13.89
N LYS A 202 16.02 -8.14 13.63
CA LYS A 202 16.46 -9.28 12.82
C LYS A 202 16.64 -8.85 11.37
N LYS A 203 15.68 -8.08 10.84
CA LYS A 203 15.75 -7.49 9.49
C LYS A 203 17.06 -6.71 9.32
N GLN A 204 17.36 -5.75 10.20
CA GLN A 204 18.57 -4.95 10.10
C GLN A 204 19.84 -5.80 10.22
N LYS A 205 19.89 -6.74 11.19
CA LYS A 205 21.03 -7.65 11.34
C LYS A 205 21.30 -8.46 10.07
N PHE A 206 20.25 -8.91 9.40
CA PHE A 206 20.38 -9.68 8.16
C PHE A 206 20.85 -8.79 7.00
N VAL A 207 20.31 -7.55 6.87
CA VAL A 207 20.80 -6.56 5.90
C VAL A 207 22.28 -6.27 6.11
N ASP A 208 22.72 -6.10 7.36
CA ASP A 208 24.13 -5.85 7.68
C ASP A 208 25.02 -7.06 7.31
N ALA A 209 24.53 -8.28 7.51
CA ALA A 209 25.22 -9.49 7.07
C ALA A 209 25.34 -9.58 5.54
N LEU A 210 24.29 -9.24 4.80
CA LEU A 210 24.32 -9.17 3.34
C LEU A 210 25.32 -8.13 2.84
N LYS A 211 25.36 -6.92 3.45
CA LYS A 211 26.33 -5.86 3.10
C LYS A 211 27.79 -6.30 3.31
N ALA A 212 28.04 -7.22 4.23
CA ALA A 212 29.35 -7.79 4.51
C ALA A 212 29.67 -9.06 3.70
N ALA A 213 28.73 -9.59 2.90
CA ALA A 213 28.89 -10.82 2.15
C ALA A 213 30.10 -10.76 1.20
N THR A 214 30.76 -11.89 0.97
CA THR A 214 31.89 -12.02 0.04
C THR A 214 31.42 -11.86 -1.41
N ASN A 215 30.25 -12.44 -1.76
CA ASN A 215 29.64 -12.31 -3.07
C ASN A 215 29.15 -10.87 -3.30
N LYS A 216 29.60 -10.27 -4.41
CA LYS A 216 29.31 -8.85 -4.72
C LYS A 216 27.83 -8.60 -5.05
N ASP A 217 27.12 -9.58 -5.61
CA ASP A 217 25.70 -9.42 -5.97
C ASP A 217 24.85 -9.44 -4.69
N LEU A 218 25.11 -10.37 -3.76
CA LEU A 218 24.48 -10.38 -2.44
C LEU A 218 24.80 -9.13 -1.62
N ARG A 219 26.04 -8.61 -1.75
CA ARG A 219 26.42 -7.35 -1.12
C ARG A 219 25.63 -6.18 -1.68
N SER A 220 25.46 -6.13 -3.01
CA SER A 220 24.61 -5.15 -3.67
C SER A 220 23.16 -5.26 -3.20
N CYS A 221 22.61 -6.48 -3.10
CA CYS A 221 21.27 -6.72 -2.56
C CYS A 221 21.13 -6.13 -1.14
N GLY A 222 22.09 -6.38 -0.26
CA GLY A 222 22.10 -5.81 1.10
C GLY A 222 22.07 -4.27 1.10
N TRP A 223 22.85 -3.62 0.24
CA TRP A 223 22.86 -2.18 0.10
C TRP A 223 21.57 -1.62 -0.54
N GLN A 224 20.96 -2.34 -1.50
CA GLN A 224 19.65 -1.97 -2.05
C GLN A 224 18.57 -1.96 -0.95
N ARG A 225 18.58 -2.98 -0.09
CA ARG A 225 17.64 -3.04 1.04
C ARG A 225 17.89 -1.97 2.09
N GLN A 226 19.15 -1.62 2.33
CA GLN A 226 19.48 -0.47 3.19
C GLN A 226 18.92 0.82 2.60
N ALA A 227 19.09 1.06 1.30
CA ALA A 227 18.55 2.25 0.64
C ALA A 227 17.02 2.36 0.78
N THR A 228 16.30 1.25 0.65
CA THR A 228 14.85 1.22 0.88
C THR A 228 14.50 1.57 2.33
N ILE A 229 15.20 0.96 3.31
CA ILE A 229 14.96 1.23 4.74
C ILE A 229 15.20 2.70 5.08
N ASP A 230 16.30 3.28 4.58
CA ASP A 230 16.63 4.69 4.82
C ASP A 230 15.60 5.63 4.16
N SER A 231 15.13 5.30 2.95
CA SER A 231 14.08 6.05 2.25
C SER A 231 12.76 6.02 3.02
N ASP A 232 12.34 4.85 3.52
CA ASP A 232 11.11 4.69 4.31
C ASP A 232 11.14 5.51 5.62
N GLN A 233 12.34 5.77 6.14
CA GLN A 233 12.58 6.60 7.32
C GLN A 233 12.75 8.10 7.00
N GLY A 234 12.66 8.49 5.73
CA GLY A 234 12.91 9.86 5.27
C GLY A 234 14.38 10.28 5.27
N ASN A 235 15.31 9.35 5.50
CA ASN A 235 16.76 9.58 5.43
C ASN A 235 17.26 9.46 3.98
N TYR A 236 16.87 10.39 3.12
CA TYR A 236 17.21 10.33 1.70
C TYR A 236 18.72 10.41 1.43
N ILE A 237 19.47 11.13 2.27
CA ILE A 237 20.95 11.18 2.12
C ILE A 237 21.54 9.78 2.32
N GLY A 238 21.16 9.09 3.39
CA GLY A 238 21.57 7.71 3.63
C GLY A 238 21.10 6.75 2.55
N ALA A 239 19.87 6.92 2.05
CA ALA A 239 19.32 6.10 0.97
C ALA A 239 20.15 6.22 -0.32
N TRP A 240 20.55 7.44 -0.70
CA TRP A 240 21.42 7.64 -1.87
C TRP A 240 22.84 7.14 -1.66
N ASP A 241 23.39 7.24 -0.45
CA ASP A 241 24.70 6.66 -0.13
C ASP A 241 24.66 5.13 -0.28
N ALA A 242 23.61 4.49 0.26
CA ALA A 242 23.41 3.06 0.14
C ALA A 242 23.16 2.63 -1.32
N PHE A 243 22.40 3.41 -2.10
CA PHE A 243 22.20 3.18 -3.52
C PHE A 243 23.54 3.20 -4.28
N ARG A 244 24.40 4.18 -4.03
CA ARG A 244 25.74 4.28 -4.65
C ARG A 244 26.61 3.07 -4.31
N GLU A 245 26.57 2.59 -3.08
CA GLU A 245 27.27 1.36 -2.70
C GLU A 245 26.71 0.13 -3.43
N ALA A 246 25.38 -0.01 -3.51
CA ALA A 246 24.77 -1.08 -4.28
C ALA A 246 25.22 -1.06 -5.76
N GLN A 247 25.19 0.12 -6.38
CA GLN A 247 25.62 0.31 -7.77
C GLN A 247 27.12 0.01 -7.97
N ARG A 248 27.96 0.34 -6.99
CA ARG A 248 29.41 0.03 -7.05
C ARG A 248 29.67 -1.46 -7.11
N HIS A 249 28.89 -2.26 -6.37
CA HIS A 249 29.06 -3.72 -6.32
C HIS A 249 28.45 -4.44 -7.52
N ALA A 250 27.29 -3.99 -8.02
CA ALA A 250 26.60 -4.59 -9.15
C ALA A 250 26.00 -3.52 -10.09
N PRO A 251 26.82 -2.79 -10.88
CA PRO A 251 26.40 -1.62 -11.65
C PRO A 251 25.35 -1.91 -12.73
N ASN A 252 25.20 -3.18 -13.09
CA ASN A 252 24.29 -3.64 -14.13
C ASN A 252 23.06 -4.37 -13.57
N ALA A 253 22.90 -4.44 -12.26
CA ALA A 253 21.76 -5.14 -11.65
C ALA A 253 20.44 -4.47 -12.08
N PRO A 254 19.51 -5.22 -12.72
CA PRO A 254 18.22 -4.67 -13.15
C PRO A 254 17.41 -4.04 -12.03
N ALA A 255 17.50 -4.60 -10.82
CA ALA A 255 16.80 -4.11 -9.63
C ALA A 255 17.16 -2.66 -9.25
N LEU A 256 18.37 -2.19 -9.59
CA LEU A 256 18.77 -0.79 -9.38
C LEU A 256 17.89 0.20 -10.14
N SER A 257 17.34 -0.20 -11.29
CA SER A 257 16.46 0.66 -12.08
C SER A 257 15.19 1.04 -11.33
N HIS A 258 14.56 0.04 -10.71
CA HIS A 258 13.38 0.25 -9.87
C HIS A 258 13.70 1.10 -8.64
N LEU A 259 14.81 0.76 -7.95
CA LEU A 259 15.22 1.46 -6.73
C LEU A 259 15.53 2.94 -7.00
N GLU A 260 16.30 3.26 -8.08
CA GLU A 260 16.62 4.65 -8.41
C GLU A 260 15.39 5.49 -8.69
N VAL A 261 14.46 4.94 -9.48
CA VAL A 261 13.20 5.63 -9.79
C VAL A 261 12.34 5.80 -8.53
N LEU A 262 12.29 4.76 -7.66
CA LEU A 262 11.57 4.83 -6.39
C LEU A 262 12.12 5.94 -5.48
N LEU A 263 13.44 6.03 -5.31
CA LEU A 263 14.09 7.06 -4.47
C LEU A 263 13.76 8.47 -4.97
N LEU A 264 13.83 8.70 -6.29
CA LEU A 264 13.50 9.99 -6.88
C LEU A 264 12.03 10.37 -6.66
N LEU A 265 11.11 9.41 -6.81
CA LEU A 265 9.68 9.63 -6.56
C LEU A 265 9.40 9.91 -5.07
N SER A 266 10.10 9.23 -4.16
CA SER A 266 9.98 9.45 -2.72
C SER A 266 10.42 10.85 -2.29
N GLU A 267 11.38 11.45 -3.01
CA GLU A 267 11.80 12.84 -2.83
C GLU A 267 10.91 13.86 -3.56
N GLY A 268 9.92 13.42 -4.34
CA GLY A 268 9.08 14.29 -5.18
C GLY A 268 9.81 14.84 -6.42
N ARG A 269 10.88 14.19 -6.88
CA ARG A 269 11.68 14.56 -8.07
C ARG A 269 11.13 13.88 -9.32
N ASP A 270 9.86 14.12 -9.64
CA ASP A 270 9.13 13.39 -10.69
C ASP A 270 9.75 13.53 -12.08
N VAL A 271 10.27 14.71 -12.42
CA VAL A 271 10.92 14.97 -13.72
C VAL A 271 12.19 14.13 -13.89
N GLU A 272 12.99 14.05 -12.83
CA GLU A 272 14.22 13.24 -12.84
C GLU A 272 13.89 11.75 -12.80
N ALA A 273 12.87 11.35 -12.04
CA ALA A 273 12.38 9.97 -12.00
C ALA A 273 11.98 9.49 -13.41
N LYS A 274 11.26 10.33 -14.17
CA LYS A 274 10.88 10.02 -15.55
C LYS A 274 12.12 9.88 -16.46
N ALA A 275 13.05 10.82 -16.41
CA ALA A 275 14.27 10.76 -17.22
C ALA A 275 15.11 9.51 -16.90
N ARG A 276 15.20 9.13 -15.61
CA ARG A 276 15.91 7.92 -15.18
C ARG A 276 15.20 6.63 -15.61
N ALA A 277 13.86 6.60 -15.49
CA ALA A 277 13.07 5.47 -15.99
C ALA A 277 13.28 5.27 -17.50
N ASP A 278 13.21 6.33 -18.32
CA ASP A 278 13.44 6.26 -19.76
C ASP A 278 14.85 5.74 -20.08
N PHE A 279 15.88 6.19 -19.36
CA PHE A 279 17.25 5.69 -19.47
C PHE A 279 17.33 4.19 -19.18
N TRP A 280 16.76 3.72 -18.07
CA TRP A 280 16.80 2.32 -17.70
C TRP A 280 16.00 1.44 -18.66
N ILE A 281 14.84 1.88 -19.10
CA ILE A 281 14.03 1.18 -20.11
C ILE A 281 14.83 0.97 -21.39
N ALA A 282 15.48 2.02 -21.90
CA ALA A 282 16.31 1.90 -23.10
C ALA A 282 17.50 0.95 -22.92
N ARG A 283 18.06 0.88 -21.71
CA ARG A 283 19.14 -0.04 -21.37
C ARG A 283 18.66 -1.49 -21.27
N LEU A 284 17.56 -1.74 -20.55
CA LEU A 284 16.97 -3.07 -20.38
C LEU A 284 16.49 -3.66 -21.71
N GLN A 285 15.96 -2.85 -22.61
CA GLN A 285 15.57 -3.27 -23.96
C GLN A 285 16.74 -3.73 -24.84
N ARG A 286 17.97 -3.27 -24.56
CA ARG A 286 19.19 -3.68 -25.28
C ARG A 286 19.78 -4.97 -24.74
N ASP A 287 19.37 -5.43 -23.59
CA ASP A 287 19.82 -6.69 -23.02
C ASP A 287 19.08 -7.85 -23.69
N ALA A 288 19.73 -8.45 -24.71
CA ALA A 288 19.18 -9.60 -25.44
C ALA A 288 19.25 -10.92 -24.66
N LYS A 289 19.90 -10.94 -23.48
CA LYS A 289 20.13 -12.17 -22.73
C LYS A 289 18.94 -12.57 -21.86
N TYR A 290 18.20 -11.58 -21.36
CA TYR A 290 17.09 -11.78 -20.41
C TYR A 290 15.85 -11.01 -20.87
N ASP A 291 14.69 -11.56 -20.60
CA ASP A 291 13.41 -10.85 -20.76
C ASP A 291 13.17 -9.92 -19.57
N HIS A 292 13.17 -8.62 -19.81
CA HIS A 292 12.91 -7.57 -18.83
C HIS A 292 11.54 -6.90 -19.02
N SER A 293 10.62 -7.52 -19.78
CA SER A 293 9.32 -6.91 -20.16
C SER A 293 8.49 -6.49 -18.95
N GLU A 294 8.47 -7.29 -17.89
CA GLU A 294 7.77 -6.97 -16.65
C GLU A 294 8.38 -5.75 -15.95
N LEU A 295 9.71 -5.74 -15.76
CA LEU A 295 10.40 -4.62 -15.12
C LEU A 295 10.24 -3.32 -15.92
N ILE A 296 10.32 -3.39 -17.24
CA ILE A 296 10.08 -2.25 -18.13
C ILE A 296 8.64 -1.73 -17.94
N THR A 297 7.67 -2.62 -17.82
CA THR A 297 6.28 -2.26 -17.56
C THR A 297 6.13 -1.58 -16.20
N VAL A 298 6.77 -2.11 -15.15
CA VAL A 298 6.80 -1.49 -13.82
C VAL A 298 7.39 -0.08 -13.89
N LEU A 299 8.55 0.11 -14.52
CA LEU A 299 9.18 1.43 -14.64
C LEU A 299 8.31 2.45 -15.38
N ARG A 300 7.65 2.04 -16.48
CA ARG A 300 6.69 2.90 -17.19
C ARG A 300 5.52 3.31 -16.31
N ASN A 301 5.00 2.38 -15.54
CA ASN A 301 3.86 2.63 -14.66
C ASN A 301 4.23 3.55 -13.48
N MET A 302 5.43 3.39 -12.91
CA MET A 302 5.90 4.24 -11.80
C MET A 302 5.93 5.72 -12.18
N VAL A 303 6.36 6.06 -13.39
CA VAL A 303 6.48 7.44 -13.88
C VAL A 303 5.34 7.85 -14.81
N GLY A 304 4.38 6.96 -15.03
CA GLY A 304 3.21 7.20 -15.86
C GLY A 304 2.21 8.15 -15.21
N SER A 305 1.34 8.74 -16.04
CA SER A 305 0.19 9.49 -15.55
C SER A 305 -0.77 8.60 -14.77
N ASP A 306 -1.61 9.20 -13.92
CA ASP A 306 -2.66 8.47 -13.22
C ASP A 306 -3.55 7.68 -14.19
N ALA A 307 -3.85 8.25 -15.36
CA ALA A 307 -4.61 7.57 -16.40
C ALA A 307 -3.94 6.27 -16.88
N GLY A 308 -2.62 6.27 -17.06
CA GLY A 308 -1.87 5.06 -17.43
C GLY A 308 -1.84 4.02 -16.31
N LYS A 309 -1.71 4.45 -15.05
CA LYS A 309 -1.77 3.58 -13.87
C LYS A 309 -3.16 2.94 -13.74
N LEU A 310 -4.21 3.73 -13.93
CA LEU A 310 -5.59 3.26 -13.88
C LEU A 310 -5.91 2.29 -15.02
N GLN A 311 -5.40 2.55 -16.23
CA GLN A 311 -5.58 1.62 -17.36
C GLN A 311 -4.97 0.24 -17.09
N THR A 312 -3.82 0.17 -16.37
CA THR A 312 -3.24 -1.12 -15.99
C THR A 312 -4.06 -1.85 -14.93
N LEU A 313 -4.80 -1.14 -14.08
CA LEU A 313 -5.66 -1.77 -13.08
C LEU A 313 -6.84 -2.52 -13.70
N HIS A 314 -7.36 -2.12 -14.87
CA HIS A 314 -8.41 -2.86 -15.57
C HIS A 314 -8.01 -4.29 -15.94
N PHE A 315 -6.69 -4.56 -16.03
CA PHE A 315 -6.16 -5.91 -16.26
C PHE A 315 -5.75 -6.62 -14.96
N ALA A 316 -5.76 -5.94 -13.82
CA ALA A 316 -5.43 -6.52 -12.54
C ALA A 316 -6.62 -7.31 -11.97
N ARG A 317 -6.38 -8.56 -11.53
CA ARG A 317 -7.44 -9.44 -10.97
C ARG A 317 -7.65 -9.26 -9.48
N GLY A 318 -6.79 -8.51 -8.81
CA GLY A 318 -6.85 -8.26 -7.37
C GLY A 318 -8.01 -7.35 -6.96
N PRO A 319 -8.22 -7.17 -5.66
CA PRO A 319 -9.26 -6.29 -5.11
C PRO A 319 -9.21 -4.86 -5.69
N LEU A 320 -8.01 -4.30 -5.86
CA LEU A 320 -7.83 -2.96 -6.41
C LEU A 320 -8.32 -2.84 -7.86
N GLY A 321 -8.06 -3.85 -8.70
CA GLY A 321 -8.54 -3.90 -10.09
C GLY A 321 -10.06 -3.99 -10.16
N ARG A 322 -10.68 -4.83 -9.32
CA ARG A 322 -12.15 -4.92 -9.23
C ARG A 322 -12.79 -3.60 -8.80
N LEU A 323 -12.17 -2.90 -7.85
CA LEU A 323 -12.64 -1.57 -7.44
C LEU A 323 -12.50 -0.54 -8.57
N ALA A 324 -11.38 -0.54 -9.29
CA ALA A 324 -11.16 0.34 -10.43
C ALA A 324 -12.22 0.10 -11.53
N ASP A 325 -12.52 -1.16 -11.84
CA ASP A 325 -13.58 -1.53 -12.80
C ASP A 325 -14.96 -1.05 -12.34
N ALA A 326 -15.29 -1.21 -11.06
CA ALA A 326 -16.54 -0.72 -10.50
C ALA A 326 -16.65 0.81 -10.66
N VAL A 327 -15.63 1.55 -10.28
CA VAL A 327 -15.58 3.02 -10.36
C VAL A 327 -15.72 3.51 -11.81
N ALA A 328 -15.05 2.86 -12.75
CA ALA A 328 -15.10 3.20 -14.18
C ALA A 328 -16.48 2.97 -14.81
N ASN A 329 -17.24 1.97 -14.32
CA ASN A 329 -18.55 1.62 -14.84
C ASN A 329 -19.73 2.33 -14.17
N TRP A 330 -19.49 3.16 -13.16
CA TRP A 330 -20.57 3.92 -12.53
C TRP A 330 -21.16 4.99 -13.47
N PRO A 331 -22.48 5.24 -13.42
CA PRO A 331 -23.10 6.31 -14.17
C PRO A 331 -22.56 7.68 -13.75
N ALA A 332 -22.71 8.68 -14.58
CA ALA A 332 -22.30 10.05 -14.27
C ALA A 332 -22.86 10.53 -12.92
N PRO A 333 -22.14 11.39 -12.17
CA PRO A 333 -22.62 11.93 -10.91
C PRO A 333 -23.98 12.65 -11.06
N ALA A 334 -24.93 12.30 -10.21
CA ALA A 334 -26.28 12.86 -10.20
C ALA A 334 -26.79 13.07 -8.77
N CYS A 335 -27.72 14.01 -8.57
CA CYS A 335 -28.23 14.36 -7.25
C CYS A 335 -29.23 13.33 -6.73
N SER A 336 -28.79 12.52 -5.78
CA SER A 336 -29.60 11.58 -5.01
C SER A 336 -29.90 12.06 -3.57
N TYR A 337 -29.77 13.36 -3.33
CA TYR A 337 -30.03 14.04 -2.05
C TYR A 337 -31.19 15.04 -2.14
N ARG A 338 -31.68 15.44 -0.97
CA ARG A 338 -32.57 16.59 -0.76
C ARG A 338 -32.00 17.50 0.31
N LEU A 339 -32.35 18.76 0.29
CA LEU A 339 -31.90 19.74 1.28
C LEU A 339 -33.02 19.97 2.30
N ILE A 340 -32.77 19.60 3.55
CA ILE A 340 -33.71 19.74 4.66
C ILE A 340 -33.32 20.99 5.47
N GLY A 341 -34.31 21.78 5.85
CA GLY A 341 -34.10 23.02 6.61
C GLY A 341 -33.17 24.03 5.93
N GLY A 342 -32.82 23.80 4.67
CA GLY A 342 -31.88 24.64 3.91
C GLY A 342 -30.41 24.44 4.25
N CYS A 343 -30.05 23.47 5.10
CA CYS A 343 -28.69 23.27 5.62
C CYS A 343 -28.26 21.81 5.82
N GLU A 344 -29.12 20.83 5.63
CA GLU A 344 -28.79 19.40 5.78
C GLU A 344 -29.04 18.62 4.47
N LEU A 345 -28.05 17.85 4.04
CA LEU A 345 -28.09 16.98 2.88
C LEU A 345 -28.63 15.59 3.27
N GLU A 346 -29.93 15.38 3.12
CA GLU A 346 -30.53 14.07 3.42
C GLU A 346 -30.56 13.20 2.15
N PRO A 347 -30.06 11.95 2.20
CA PRO A 347 -30.17 11.01 1.09
C PRO A 347 -31.62 10.67 0.78
N LYS A 348 -31.99 10.57 -0.51
CA LYS A 348 -33.31 10.09 -0.93
C LYS A 348 -33.46 8.61 -0.54
N VAL A 349 -34.70 8.14 -0.44
CA VAL A 349 -35.06 6.82 0.09
C VAL A 349 -34.22 5.66 -0.46
N GLU A 350 -33.98 5.64 -1.77
CA GLU A 350 -33.19 4.57 -2.40
C GLU A 350 -31.73 4.63 -1.98
N LEU A 351 -31.15 5.85 -1.96
CA LEU A 351 -29.79 6.05 -1.50
C LEU A 351 -29.66 5.75 0.00
N ALA A 352 -30.59 6.19 0.82
CA ALA A 352 -30.60 5.91 2.26
C ALA A 352 -30.63 4.40 2.56
N ARG A 353 -31.39 3.63 1.81
CA ARG A 353 -31.41 2.16 1.94
C ARG A 353 -30.07 1.53 1.54
N LEU A 354 -29.43 2.05 0.49
CA LEU A 354 -28.12 1.61 0.09
C LEU A 354 -27.06 1.93 1.15
N GLU A 355 -27.07 3.16 1.66
CA GLU A 355 -26.14 3.61 2.73
C GLU A 355 -26.35 2.81 4.04
N GLY A 356 -27.58 2.45 4.40
CA GLY A 356 -27.86 1.56 5.53
C GLY A 356 -27.19 0.20 5.36
N ARG A 357 -27.36 -0.43 4.19
CA ARG A 357 -26.68 -1.71 3.89
C ARG A 357 -25.16 -1.60 3.87
N TRP A 358 -24.64 -0.46 3.40
CA TRP A 358 -23.22 -0.18 3.42
C TRP A 358 -22.68 -0.08 4.85
N MET A 359 -23.40 0.60 5.74
CA MET A 359 -23.01 0.69 7.16
C MET A 359 -23.01 -0.69 7.85
N ASP A 360 -23.97 -1.55 7.55
CA ASP A 360 -23.99 -2.93 8.07
C ASP A 360 -22.77 -3.71 7.58
N LEU A 361 -22.43 -3.56 6.27
CA LEU A 361 -21.29 -4.24 5.67
C LEU A 361 -19.95 -3.77 6.27
N ARG A 362 -19.80 -2.49 6.57
CA ARG A 362 -18.60 -1.95 7.25
C ARG A 362 -18.31 -2.60 8.60
N GLN A 363 -19.33 -3.06 9.31
CA GLN A 363 -19.17 -3.72 10.62
C GLN A 363 -18.51 -5.09 10.48
N SER A 364 -18.63 -5.76 9.33
CA SER A 364 -17.98 -7.05 9.05
C SER A 364 -16.49 -6.92 8.76
N ALA A 365 -16.02 -5.71 8.37
CA ALA A 365 -14.65 -5.40 7.96
C ALA A 365 -14.10 -6.26 6.81
N ASP A 366 -14.94 -6.90 6.01
CA ASP A 366 -14.53 -7.64 4.82
C ASP A 366 -14.42 -6.70 3.61
N LEU A 367 -13.18 -6.42 3.20
CA LEU A 367 -12.89 -5.52 2.09
C LEU A 367 -13.37 -6.08 0.74
N ASP A 368 -13.33 -7.39 0.55
CA ASP A 368 -13.79 -8.03 -0.70
C ASP A 368 -15.30 -7.89 -0.87
N ASP A 369 -16.06 -8.04 0.20
CA ASP A 369 -17.52 -7.84 0.18
C ASP A 369 -17.86 -6.36 -0.08
N MET A 370 -17.11 -5.42 0.48
CA MET A 370 -17.29 -3.99 0.23
C MET A 370 -17.01 -3.63 -1.23
N ILE A 371 -15.98 -4.18 -1.83
CA ILE A 371 -15.67 -3.98 -3.26
C ILE A 371 -16.73 -4.63 -4.15
N ALA A 372 -17.19 -5.84 -3.82
CA ALA A 372 -18.26 -6.52 -4.52
C ALA A 372 -19.58 -5.72 -4.46
N PHE A 373 -19.89 -5.14 -3.31
CA PHE A 373 -21.04 -4.25 -3.15
C PHE A 373 -20.95 -3.02 -4.07
N ALA A 374 -19.81 -2.36 -4.11
CA ALA A 374 -19.57 -1.20 -4.96
C ALA A 374 -19.74 -1.54 -6.46
N ALA A 375 -19.32 -2.74 -6.88
CA ALA A 375 -19.48 -3.24 -8.25
C ALA A 375 -20.94 -3.61 -8.55
N GLN A 376 -21.66 -4.21 -7.60
CA GLN A 376 -23.03 -4.65 -7.78
C GLN A 376 -24.03 -3.49 -7.81
N PHE A 377 -23.79 -2.42 -7.07
CA PHE A 377 -24.74 -1.31 -6.89
C PHE A 377 -24.18 0.00 -7.45
N PRO A 378 -24.44 0.33 -8.74
CA PRO A 378 -23.95 1.57 -9.36
C PRO A 378 -24.39 2.85 -8.63
N LEU A 379 -25.48 2.80 -7.84
CA LEU A 379 -25.93 3.90 -6.98
C LEU A 379 -24.90 4.23 -5.87
N ALA A 380 -23.99 3.33 -5.54
CA ALA A 380 -22.86 3.57 -4.63
C ALA A 380 -22.01 4.78 -5.07
N GLY A 381 -21.81 4.96 -6.37
CA GLY A 381 -21.12 6.11 -6.94
C GLY A 381 -21.87 7.45 -6.83
N GLN A 382 -23.06 7.48 -6.22
CA GLN A 382 -23.85 8.68 -5.92
C GLN A 382 -23.93 8.97 -4.41
N SER A 383 -23.19 8.21 -3.57
CA SER A 383 -23.15 8.37 -2.12
C SER A 383 -21.82 8.99 -1.67
N PHE A 384 -21.89 10.11 -0.98
CA PHE A 384 -20.71 10.71 -0.36
C PHE A 384 -20.08 9.79 0.70
N MET A 385 -20.91 9.06 1.45
CA MET A 385 -20.43 8.11 2.47
C MET A 385 -19.62 6.97 1.82
N VAL A 386 -20.18 6.34 0.80
CA VAL A 386 -19.51 5.22 0.11
C VAL A 386 -18.24 5.68 -0.59
N LEU A 387 -18.27 6.85 -1.28
CA LEU A 387 -17.09 7.38 -1.96
C LEU A 387 -15.96 7.71 -0.98
N ARG A 388 -16.29 8.30 0.19
CA ARG A 388 -15.31 8.56 1.24
C ARG A 388 -14.61 7.26 1.68
N ASP A 389 -15.39 6.26 2.05
CA ASP A 389 -14.88 5.00 2.56
C ASP A 389 -14.06 4.26 1.50
N LEU A 390 -14.52 4.24 0.24
CA LEU A 390 -13.78 3.60 -0.85
C LEU A 390 -12.48 4.32 -1.22
N SER A 391 -12.39 5.65 -1.01
CA SER A 391 -11.13 6.36 -1.20
C SER A 391 -10.06 5.94 -0.19
N GLU A 392 -10.45 5.64 1.05
CA GLU A 392 -9.58 5.09 2.09
C GLU A 392 -9.24 3.62 1.81
N ILE A 393 -10.24 2.81 1.48
CA ILE A 393 -10.07 1.38 1.14
C ILE A 393 -9.08 1.21 -0.01
N ALA A 394 -9.14 2.06 -1.05
CA ALA A 394 -8.20 2.01 -2.16
C ALA A 394 -6.74 2.11 -1.69
N LEU A 395 -6.46 2.93 -0.67
CA LEU A 395 -5.11 3.11 -0.11
C LEU A 395 -4.64 1.93 0.75
N MET A 396 -5.57 1.09 1.25
CA MET A 396 -5.27 -0.08 2.08
C MET A 396 -5.00 -1.35 1.26
N LEU A 397 -5.43 -1.36 -0.01
CA LEU A 397 -5.31 -2.53 -0.88
C LEU A 397 -3.87 -2.69 -1.39
N ASP A 398 -3.50 -3.94 -1.73
CA ASP A 398 -2.23 -4.21 -2.40
C ASP A 398 -2.19 -3.49 -3.75
N PRO A 399 -1.20 -2.62 -4.00
CA PRO A 399 -1.14 -1.84 -5.23
C PRO A 399 -0.84 -2.68 -6.48
N GLY A 400 -0.15 -3.82 -6.36
CA GLY A 400 0.34 -4.59 -7.50
C GLY A 400 1.20 -3.76 -8.48
N VAL A 401 0.80 -2.51 -8.72
CA VAL A 401 1.49 -1.51 -9.53
C VAL A 401 1.74 -0.27 -8.66
N PRO A 402 3.00 0.18 -8.52
CA PRO A 402 3.34 1.34 -7.70
C PRO A 402 2.52 2.59 -8.06
N GLY A 403 1.97 3.26 -7.05
CA GLY A 403 1.17 4.47 -7.19
C GLY A 403 -0.24 4.27 -7.75
N SER A 404 -0.67 3.03 -8.00
CA SER A 404 -2.00 2.76 -8.55
C SER A 404 -3.12 2.92 -7.53
N ARG A 405 -2.89 2.59 -6.27
CA ARG A 405 -3.86 2.82 -5.18
C ARG A 405 -4.10 4.32 -4.95
N GLU A 406 -3.04 5.12 -4.97
CA GLU A 406 -3.13 6.58 -4.87
C GLU A 406 -3.85 7.17 -6.09
N ALA A 407 -3.59 6.66 -7.30
CA ALA A 407 -4.28 7.07 -8.51
C ALA A 407 -5.79 6.73 -8.44
N LEU A 408 -6.14 5.54 -7.97
CA LEU A 408 -7.55 5.15 -7.81
C LEU A 408 -8.23 5.96 -6.70
N SER A 409 -7.57 6.17 -5.56
CA SER A 409 -8.10 7.03 -4.50
C SER A 409 -8.37 8.44 -5.03
N ARG A 410 -7.43 9.06 -5.75
CA ARG A 410 -7.64 10.37 -6.41
C ARG A 410 -8.81 10.36 -7.40
N GLN A 411 -8.97 9.31 -8.21
CA GLN A 411 -10.11 9.17 -9.12
C GLN A 411 -11.45 9.14 -8.36
N ILE A 412 -11.52 8.42 -7.25
CA ILE A 412 -12.72 8.37 -6.41
C ILE A 412 -12.99 9.75 -5.78
N LEU A 413 -11.96 10.45 -5.32
CA LEU A 413 -12.09 11.79 -4.76
C LEU A 413 -12.53 12.82 -5.81
N GLN A 414 -11.99 12.77 -7.04
CA GLN A 414 -12.44 13.59 -8.17
C GLN A 414 -13.91 13.34 -8.50
N ARG A 415 -14.34 12.07 -8.43
CA ARG A 415 -15.75 11.73 -8.57
C ARG A 415 -16.59 12.33 -7.43
N GLY A 416 -16.10 12.28 -6.20
CA GLY A 416 -16.74 12.91 -5.03
C GLY A 416 -16.94 14.41 -5.22
N GLU A 417 -15.94 15.11 -5.76
CA GLU A 417 -16.02 16.54 -6.08
C GLU A 417 -17.04 16.80 -7.21
N ALA A 418 -17.01 16.01 -8.27
CA ALA A 418 -18.02 16.11 -9.34
C ALA A 418 -19.44 15.85 -8.81
N LEU A 419 -19.62 14.91 -7.89
CA LEU A 419 -20.90 14.66 -7.22
C LEU A 419 -21.33 15.86 -6.36
N ARG A 420 -20.40 16.45 -5.59
CA ARG A 420 -20.67 17.66 -4.80
C ARG A 420 -21.19 18.79 -5.68
N GLN A 421 -20.51 19.05 -6.79
CA GLN A 421 -20.93 20.09 -7.74
C GLN A 421 -22.34 19.79 -8.31
N ALA A 422 -22.60 18.57 -8.73
CA ALA A 422 -23.90 18.15 -9.25
C ALA A 422 -25.03 18.29 -8.21
N VAL A 423 -24.77 17.86 -6.97
CA VAL A 423 -25.75 17.93 -5.86
C VAL A 423 -26.04 19.38 -5.48
N LEU A 424 -24.98 20.20 -5.21
CA LEU A 424 -25.15 21.58 -4.79
C LEU A 424 -25.80 22.43 -5.89
N SER A 425 -25.43 22.21 -7.16
CA SER A 425 -26.05 22.90 -8.29
C SER A 425 -27.54 22.56 -8.39
N LYS A 426 -27.90 21.27 -8.34
CA LYS A 426 -29.29 20.83 -8.43
C LYS A 426 -30.15 21.34 -7.28
N LEU A 427 -29.60 21.40 -6.09
CA LEU A 427 -30.29 21.87 -4.88
C LEU A 427 -30.21 23.37 -4.66
N LYS A 428 -29.49 24.12 -5.53
CA LYS A 428 -29.18 25.55 -5.39
C LYS A 428 -28.56 25.88 -4.01
N ALA A 429 -27.63 25.01 -3.58
CA ALA A 429 -27.05 25.06 -2.25
C ALA A 429 -25.56 25.49 -2.23
N GLN A 430 -25.02 26.05 -3.34
CA GLN A 430 -23.60 26.45 -3.45
C GLN A 430 -23.18 27.47 -2.39
N ASN A 431 -24.11 28.37 -2.03
CA ASN A 431 -23.93 29.45 -1.05
C ASN A 431 -24.70 29.19 0.25
N ARG A 432 -24.94 27.95 0.59
CA ARG A 432 -25.62 27.56 1.85
C ARG A 432 -24.62 27.01 2.85
N GLU A 433 -24.87 27.27 4.11
CA GLU A 433 -24.20 26.57 5.19
C GLU A 433 -24.67 25.12 5.22
N LEU A 434 -23.71 24.23 5.38
CA LEU A 434 -23.89 22.79 5.54
C LEU A 434 -23.11 22.37 6.79
N PRO A 435 -23.60 22.73 7.99
CA PRO A 435 -22.83 22.61 9.23
C PRO A 435 -22.44 21.15 9.54
N TRP A 436 -21.25 20.97 10.07
CA TRP A 436 -20.73 19.67 10.53
C TRP A 436 -21.60 19.01 11.59
N GLY A 437 -22.39 19.78 12.34
CA GLY A 437 -23.32 19.27 13.34
C GLY A 437 -24.33 18.27 12.80
N PHE A 438 -24.69 18.35 11.52
CA PHE A 438 -25.57 17.40 10.86
C PHE A 438 -24.75 16.20 10.32
N LEU A 439 -25.07 15.01 10.79
CA LEU A 439 -24.34 13.77 10.42
C LEU A 439 -24.31 13.52 8.92
N ASN A 440 -25.39 13.86 8.23
CA ASN A 440 -25.51 13.66 6.78
C ASN A 440 -24.61 14.59 5.95
N ASN A 441 -24.15 15.72 6.52
CA ASN A 441 -23.21 16.63 5.83
C ASN A 441 -21.76 16.14 5.92
N ARG A 442 -21.40 15.43 6.99
CA ARG A 442 -20.01 15.05 7.28
C ARG A 442 -19.33 14.29 6.15
N PRO A 443 -19.96 13.28 5.52
CA PRO A 443 -19.27 12.54 4.44
C PRO A 443 -18.83 13.43 3.29
N MET A 444 -19.65 14.39 2.88
CA MET A 444 -19.30 15.34 1.83
C MET A 444 -18.16 16.28 2.27
N LEU A 445 -18.23 16.82 3.48
CA LEU A 445 -17.20 17.72 4.01
C LEU A 445 -15.85 16.98 4.17
N THR A 446 -15.88 15.74 4.62
CA THR A 446 -14.67 14.89 4.72
C THR A 446 -14.09 14.58 3.34
N LEU A 447 -14.93 14.28 2.34
CA LEU A 447 -14.45 14.08 0.97
C LEU A 447 -13.76 15.34 0.42
N VAL A 448 -14.26 16.53 0.72
CA VAL A 448 -13.62 17.79 0.34
C VAL A 448 -12.24 17.92 0.99
N GLN A 449 -12.12 17.59 2.27
CA GLN A 449 -10.83 17.56 2.97
C GLN A 449 -9.85 16.58 2.30
N TYR A 450 -10.26 15.34 2.08
CA TYR A 450 -9.42 14.32 1.42
C TYR A 450 -9.03 14.71 -0.01
N PHE A 451 -9.95 15.35 -0.75
CA PHE A 451 -9.64 15.88 -2.08
C PHE A 451 -8.53 16.93 -2.00
N ILE A 452 -8.62 17.87 -1.07
CA ILE A 452 -7.61 18.92 -0.87
C ILE A 452 -6.25 18.28 -0.56
N GLU A 453 -6.19 17.36 0.40
CA GLU A 453 -4.95 16.67 0.79
C GLU A 453 -4.31 15.90 -0.39
N ALA A 454 -5.13 15.19 -1.17
CA ALA A 454 -4.64 14.38 -2.28
C ALA A 454 -4.27 15.17 -3.54
N MET A 455 -4.89 16.34 -3.75
CA MET A 455 -4.82 17.09 -5.01
C MET A 455 -4.09 18.44 -4.91
N GLU A 456 -3.65 18.86 -3.73
CA GLU A 456 -3.05 20.17 -3.52
C GLU A 456 -1.84 20.44 -4.45
N LYS A 457 -1.00 19.45 -4.67
CA LYS A 457 0.17 19.56 -5.55
C LYS A 457 -0.20 19.63 -7.04
N THR A 458 -1.30 18.98 -7.45
CA THR A 458 -1.70 18.83 -8.85
C THR A 458 -2.76 19.84 -9.29
N SER A 459 -3.61 20.28 -8.36
CA SER A 459 -4.73 21.19 -8.60
C SER A 459 -4.82 22.29 -7.53
N PRO A 460 -3.75 23.06 -7.28
CA PRO A 460 -3.69 24.00 -6.14
C PRO A 460 -4.78 25.09 -6.18
N GLY A 461 -5.18 25.53 -7.38
CA GLY A 461 -6.24 26.53 -7.56
C GLY A 461 -7.61 26.02 -7.13
N GLU A 462 -7.95 24.78 -7.48
CA GLU A 462 -9.20 24.15 -7.10
C GLU A 462 -9.24 23.86 -5.59
N CYS A 463 -8.14 23.36 -5.03
CA CYS A 463 -8.00 23.12 -3.60
C CYS A 463 -8.18 24.42 -2.80
N LEU A 464 -7.56 25.53 -3.24
CA LEU A 464 -7.75 26.83 -2.60
C LEU A 464 -9.22 27.30 -2.66
N ALA A 465 -9.90 27.09 -3.78
CA ALA A 465 -11.32 27.44 -3.92
C ALA A 465 -12.20 26.61 -2.97
N LEU A 466 -11.88 25.31 -2.82
CA LEU A 466 -12.58 24.41 -1.89
C LEU A 466 -12.31 24.74 -0.42
N MET A 467 -11.06 25.06 -0.05
CA MET A 467 -10.73 25.55 1.31
C MET A 467 -11.55 26.81 1.64
N ARG A 468 -11.57 27.81 0.74
CA ARG A 468 -12.36 29.01 0.93
C ARG A 468 -13.84 28.69 1.08
N TRP A 469 -14.40 27.93 0.15
CA TRP A 469 -15.81 27.55 0.20
C TRP A 469 -16.16 26.83 1.51
N SER A 470 -15.33 25.90 1.95
CA SER A 470 -15.54 25.17 3.20
C SER A 470 -15.53 26.11 4.41
N VAL A 471 -14.50 26.95 4.54
CA VAL A 471 -14.27 27.80 5.73
C VAL A 471 -15.21 29.02 5.77
N THR A 472 -15.57 29.62 4.61
CA THR A 472 -16.33 30.86 4.59
C THR A 472 -17.81 30.70 4.28
N VAL A 473 -18.22 29.52 3.73
CA VAL A 473 -19.61 29.31 3.27
C VAL A 473 -20.20 28.05 3.89
N ALA A 474 -19.61 26.90 3.61
CA ALA A 474 -20.27 25.62 3.92
C ALA A 474 -20.22 25.28 5.40
N ASN A 475 -19.08 25.45 6.04
CA ASN A 475 -18.85 25.05 7.44
C ASN A 475 -18.00 26.11 8.17
N PRO A 476 -18.54 27.33 8.44
CA PRO A 476 -17.77 28.40 9.08
C PRO A 476 -17.27 28.06 10.50
N THR A 477 -17.86 27.08 11.17
CA THR A 477 -17.34 26.55 12.45
C THR A 477 -16.06 25.73 12.27
N ASP A 478 -15.78 25.33 11.04
CA ASP A 478 -14.58 24.64 10.57
C ASP A 478 -14.14 23.45 11.44
N ASN A 479 -15.05 22.55 11.71
CA ASN A 479 -14.73 21.28 12.38
C ASN A 479 -13.88 20.35 11.50
N SER A 480 -13.67 20.71 10.23
CA SER A 480 -12.76 20.02 9.30
C SER A 480 -11.31 20.49 9.44
N GLY A 481 -11.03 21.56 10.18
CA GLY A 481 -9.68 22.05 10.44
C GLY A 481 -8.99 22.72 9.23
N LEU A 482 -9.75 23.22 8.26
CA LEU A 482 -9.19 23.79 7.02
C LEU A 482 -8.78 25.27 7.15
N ARG A 483 -9.17 25.98 8.23
CA ARG A 483 -8.85 27.41 8.42
C ARG A 483 -7.36 27.69 8.55
N GLY A 484 -6.63 26.85 9.26
CA GLY A 484 -5.18 26.96 9.43
C GLY A 484 -4.44 26.79 8.10
N PRO A 485 -4.61 25.66 7.40
CA PRO A 485 -4.08 25.47 6.05
C PRO A 485 -4.47 26.59 5.07
N LEU A 486 -5.71 27.07 5.08
CA LEU A 486 -6.15 28.18 4.24
C LEU A 486 -5.36 29.47 4.49
N ILE A 487 -5.18 29.84 5.77
CA ILE A 487 -4.41 31.04 6.15
C ILE A 487 -2.98 30.98 5.60
N HIS A 488 -2.29 29.86 5.82
CA HIS A 488 -0.91 29.70 5.37
C HIS A 488 -0.81 29.64 3.84
N LYS A 489 -1.74 28.99 3.18
CA LYS A 489 -1.80 28.95 1.71
C LYS A 489 -2.03 30.31 1.09
N LEU A 490 -2.88 31.13 1.69
CA LEU A 490 -3.09 32.51 1.25
C LEU A 490 -1.83 33.37 1.38
N ILE A 491 -1.04 33.17 2.45
CA ILE A 491 0.25 33.85 2.63
C ILE A 491 1.25 33.39 1.55
N GLU A 492 1.37 32.10 1.29
CA GLU A 492 2.22 31.54 0.21
C GLU A 492 1.89 32.17 -1.15
N LEU A 493 0.61 32.38 -1.43
CA LEU A 493 0.12 32.95 -2.68
C LEU A 493 0.11 34.48 -2.72
N GLY A 494 0.74 35.17 -1.76
CA GLY A 494 0.84 36.60 -1.70
C GLY A 494 -0.49 37.32 -1.43
N LYS A 495 -1.39 36.69 -0.69
CA LYS A 495 -2.71 37.22 -0.30
C LYS A 495 -2.84 37.43 1.22
N PRO A 496 -1.89 38.16 1.86
CA PRO A 496 -1.83 38.26 3.32
C PRO A 496 -3.06 38.93 3.94
N ARG A 497 -3.72 39.89 3.23
CA ARG A 497 -4.92 40.56 3.74
C ARG A 497 -6.08 39.58 3.93
N GLU A 498 -6.33 38.75 2.92
CA GLU A 498 -7.35 37.71 3.04
C GLU A 498 -7.04 36.71 4.18
N ALA A 499 -5.76 36.35 4.36
CA ALA A 499 -5.32 35.52 5.49
C ALA A 499 -5.58 36.21 6.85
N ILE A 500 -5.37 37.52 6.96
CA ILE A 500 -5.68 38.31 8.17
C ILE A 500 -7.18 38.26 8.46
N ASP A 501 -8.02 38.46 7.45
CA ASP A 501 -9.49 38.47 7.59
C ASP A 501 -10.00 37.09 8.06
N ILE A 502 -9.49 36.01 7.46
CA ILE A 502 -9.83 34.64 7.89
C ILE A 502 -9.37 34.41 9.35
N ALA A 503 -8.12 34.72 9.69
CA ALA A 503 -7.61 34.53 11.05
C ALA A 503 -8.36 35.37 12.09
N ALA A 504 -8.87 36.56 11.71
CA ALA A 504 -9.64 37.42 12.59
C ALA A 504 -11.03 36.86 12.94
N ALA A 505 -11.57 35.97 12.10
CA ALA A 505 -12.85 35.30 12.36
C ALA A 505 -12.73 34.21 13.45
N TYR A 506 -11.51 33.77 13.77
CA TYR A 506 -11.22 32.70 14.76
C TYR A 506 -10.26 33.23 15.84
N PRO A 507 -10.68 34.19 16.68
CA PRO A 507 -9.81 34.72 17.72
C PRO A 507 -9.59 33.69 18.82
N ASP A 508 -8.38 33.70 19.39
CA ASP A 508 -7.99 32.86 20.51
C ASP A 508 -8.05 31.33 20.24
N ASP A 509 -7.84 30.96 18.99
CA ASP A 509 -7.88 29.56 18.54
C ASP A 509 -6.50 28.83 18.66
N PHE A 510 -6.25 27.79 17.88
CA PHE A 510 -5.02 26.99 17.90
C PHE A 510 -3.76 27.79 17.54
N ALA A 511 -2.59 27.24 17.91
CA ALA A 511 -1.30 27.85 17.57
C ALA A 511 -1.17 28.16 16.08
N GLU A 512 -1.67 27.31 15.21
CA GLU A 512 -1.63 27.47 13.76
C GLU A 512 -2.34 28.76 13.28
N ILE A 513 -3.50 29.08 13.86
CA ILE A 513 -4.26 30.29 13.49
C ILE A 513 -3.55 31.54 14.02
N GLU A 514 -3.14 31.53 15.28
CA GLU A 514 -2.51 32.69 15.92
C GLU A 514 -1.16 33.03 15.27
N TYR A 515 -0.31 32.07 15.04
CA TYR A 515 0.97 32.28 14.36
C TYR A 515 0.79 32.56 12.85
N GLY A 516 -0.21 31.96 12.22
CA GLY A 516 -0.61 32.31 10.86
C GLY A 516 -1.00 33.77 10.73
N ARG A 517 -1.78 34.31 11.69
CA ARG A 517 -2.13 35.75 11.76
C ARG A 517 -0.90 36.64 11.92
N VAL A 518 0.04 36.26 12.79
CA VAL A 518 1.31 36.96 12.95
C VAL A 518 2.07 37.05 11.63
N LEU A 519 2.18 35.92 10.95
CA LEU A 519 2.90 35.80 9.69
C LEU A 519 2.23 36.62 8.58
N ALA A 520 0.89 36.59 8.48
CA ALA A 520 0.14 37.37 7.54
C ALA A 520 0.31 38.87 7.75
N LEU A 521 0.22 39.37 9.00
CA LEU A 521 0.45 40.77 9.36
C LEU A 521 1.88 41.22 9.03
N PHE A 522 2.88 40.36 9.28
CA PHE A 522 4.26 40.63 8.94
C PHE A 522 4.45 40.79 7.42
N VAL A 523 3.91 39.85 6.63
CA VAL A 523 4.00 39.87 5.16
C VAL A 523 3.25 41.03 4.56
N ASP A 524 2.11 41.47 5.16
CA ASP A 524 1.36 42.66 4.77
C ASP A 524 2.01 43.97 5.27
N GLN A 525 3.24 43.91 5.82
CA GLN A 525 4.02 45.05 6.30
C GLN A 525 3.39 45.82 7.47
N GLN A 526 2.47 45.21 8.21
CA GLN A 526 1.85 45.79 9.41
C GLN A 526 2.72 45.48 10.66
N ALA A 527 3.92 46.03 10.72
CA ALA A 527 4.97 45.63 11.68
C ALA A 527 4.53 45.75 13.16
N GLU A 528 3.85 46.85 13.54
CA GLU A 528 3.38 47.06 14.91
C GLU A 528 2.31 46.06 15.32
N ALA A 529 1.33 45.81 14.44
CA ALA A 529 0.28 44.83 14.65
C ALA A 529 0.83 43.43 14.72
N ALA A 530 1.75 43.07 13.81
CA ALA A 530 2.47 41.78 13.83
C ALA A 530 3.22 41.58 15.13
N GLN A 531 3.92 42.60 15.64
CA GLN A 531 4.68 42.51 16.89
C GLN A 531 3.76 42.34 18.11
N ALA A 532 2.64 43.06 18.15
CA ALA A 532 1.65 42.95 19.22
C ALA A 532 1.00 41.55 19.21
N CYS A 533 0.64 41.03 18.02
CA CYS A 533 0.09 39.72 17.83
C CYS A 533 1.09 38.63 18.21
N LEU A 534 2.37 38.74 17.82
CA LEU A 534 3.42 37.81 18.18
C LEU A 534 3.60 37.68 19.71
N ARG A 535 3.58 38.78 20.44
CA ARG A 535 3.70 38.74 21.92
C ARG A 535 2.57 37.91 22.55
N LYS A 536 1.31 38.13 22.08
CA LYS A 536 0.15 37.33 22.55
C LYS A 536 0.26 35.86 22.17
N ALA A 537 0.64 35.58 20.92
CA ALA A 537 0.82 34.22 20.46
C ALA A 537 1.89 33.46 21.25
N VAL A 538 3.03 34.11 21.54
CA VAL A 538 4.10 33.49 22.35
C VAL A 538 3.69 33.29 23.81
N GLU A 539 2.94 34.21 24.39
CA GLU A 539 2.40 34.06 25.74
C GLU A 539 1.49 32.85 25.84
N ARG A 540 0.61 32.66 24.87
CA ARG A 540 -0.40 31.59 24.87
C ARG A 540 0.15 30.26 24.37
N TRP A 541 1.00 30.28 23.33
CA TRP A 541 1.53 29.11 22.63
C TRP A 541 3.06 29.07 22.65
N PRO A 542 3.73 29.13 23.80
CA PRO A 542 5.20 29.28 23.92
C PRO A 542 5.97 28.11 23.32
N LYS A 543 5.37 26.89 23.31
CA LYS A 543 6.04 25.69 22.76
C LYS A 543 6.16 25.76 21.25
N ALA A 544 5.14 26.24 20.54
CA ALA A 544 5.19 26.41 19.08
C ALA A 544 6.31 27.39 18.69
N TRP A 545 6.42 28.52 19.38
CA TRP A 545 7.50 29.48 19.17
C TRP A 545 8.89 28.90 19.41
N LYS A 546 9.05 28.20 20.53
CA LYS A 546 10.31 27.52 20.85
C LYS A 546 10.66 26.46 19.80
N MET A 547 9.68 25.71 19.35
CA MET A 547 9.85 24.64 18.36
C MET A 547 10.23 25.19 16.98
N LEU A 548 9.65 26.31 16.54
CA LEU A 548 10.02 26.99 15.28
C LEU A 548 11.50 27.38 15.24
N HIS A 549 12.08 27.80 16.37
CA HIS A 549 13.47 28.27 16.47
C HIS A 549 14.47 27.19 16.77
N ALA A 550 14.05 26.00 17.22
CA ALA A 550 14.97 24.93 17.57
C ALA A 550 15.79 24.48 16.34
N ALA A 551 17.11 24.35 16.49
CA ALA A 551 18.01 23.94 15.41
C ALA A 551 17.77 22.47 15.02
N ASN A 552 17.79 21.57 16.01
CA ASN A 552 17.60 20.13 15.83
C ASN A 552 16.58 19.59 16.86
N PRO A 553 15.28 19.89 16.69
CA PRO A 553 14.27 19.39 17.61
C PRO A 553 14.07 17.90 17.40
N LYS A 554 13.73 17.21 18.48
CA LYS A 554 13.27 15.82 18.42
C LYS A 554 11.76 15.81 18.27
N GLN A 555 11.25 14.86 17.46
CA GLN A 555 9.83 14.65 17.34
C GLN A 555 9.21 14.37 18.72
N ALA A 556 8.15 15.09 19.02
CA ALA A 556 7.41 14.88 20.25
C ALA A 556 6.71 13.52 20.19
N ARG A 557 6.80 12.75 21.29
CA ARG A 557 5.98 11.55 21.42
C ARG A 557 4.57 11.96 21.81
N SER A 558 3.58 11.67 20.96
CA SER A 558 2.18 11.84 21.36
C SER A 558 1.86 10.91 22.53
N LYS A 559 1.18 11.45 23.55
CA LYS A 559 0.68 10.66 24.67
C LYS A 559 -0.56 9.85 24.25
N ASN A 560 -1.30 10.35 23.30
CA ASN A 560 -2.50 9.74 22.75
C ASN A 560 -2.35 9.66 21.22
N PRO A 561 -1.94 8.51 20.65
CA PRO A 561 -1.86 8.35 19.20
C PRO A 561 -3.19 8.71 18.54
N GLY A 562 -3.14 9.50 17.46
CA GLY A 562 -4.34 9.98 16.74
C GLY A 562 -4.94 11.28 17.26
N TYR A 563 -4.40 11.87 18.33
CA TYR A 563 -4.87 13.16 18.87
C TYR A 563 -3.73 14.14 19.02
N ILE A 564 -4.00 15.41 18.74
CA ILE A 564 -3.09 16.52 18.98
C ILE A 564 -3.47 17.19 20.32
N THR A 565 -2.50 17.34 21.21
CA THR A 565 -2.71 18.02 22.48
C THR A 565 -2.57 19.53 22.29
N VAL A 566 -3.65 20.25 22.41
CA VAL A 566 -3.68 21.72 22.31
C VAL A 566 -2.73 22.35 23.32
N GLY A 567 -1.80 23.21 22.85
CA GLY A 567 -0.69 23.75 23.63
C GLY A 567 0.41 22.73 23.96
N GLY A 568 0.35 21.53 23.36
CA GLY A 568 1.28 20.43 23.54
C GLY A 568 2.56 20.54 22.72
N ASP A 569 3.47 19.60 22.94
CA ASP A 569 4.72 19.51 22.17
C ASP A 569 4.46 18.86 20.79
N ASP A 570 3.41 18.07 20.67
CA ASP A 570 2.91 17.47 19.45
C ASP A 570 2.31 18.53 18.52
N GLU A 571 1.43 19.43 18.99
CA GLU A 571 0.94 20.57 18.20
C GLU A 571 2.09 21.46 17.73
N ALA A 572 3.02 21.78 18.64
CA ALA A 572 4.20 22.57 18.31
C ALA A 572 5.10 21.92 17.24
N TRP A 573 5.22 20.58 17.28
CA TRP A 573 5.95 19.80 16.29
C TRP A 573 5.29 19.88 14.91
N HIS A 574 3.99 19.62 14.83
CA HIS A 574 3.24 19.68 13.57
C HIS A 574 3.31 21.07 12.97
N TYR A 575 3.02 22.11 13.77
CA TYR A 575 3.13 23.50 13.30
C TYR A 575 4.51 23.80 12.69
N ARG A 576 5.59 23.32 13.31
CA ARG A 576 6.93 23.51 12.76
C ARG A 576 7.13 22.79 11.44
N ILE A 577 6.73 21.51 11.36
CA ILE A 577 6.95 20.71 10.15
C ILE A 577 6.22 21.33 8.97
N ASP A 578 5.01 21.80 9.18
CA ASP A 578 4.15 22.29 8.10
C ASP A 578 4.51 23.74 7.69
N HIS A 579 4.99 24.59 8.60
CA HIS A 579 5.05 26.01 8.33
C HIS A 579 6.41 26.69 8.53
N ARG A 580 7.44 26.00 9.04
CA ARG A 580 8.74 26.63 9.30
C ARG A 580 9.39 27.21 8.05
N ASP A 581 9.27 26.52 6.93
CA ASP A 581 9.87 26.97 5.67
C ASP A 581 9.23 28.28 5.17
N LEU A 582 7.93 28.44 5.37
CA LEU A 582 7.22 29.68 5.07
C LEU A 582 7.68 30.83 5.98
N TRP A 583 7.90 30.55 7.28
CA TRP A 583 8.48 31.54 8.21
C TRP A 583 9.90 31.95 7.82
N GLN A 584 10.69 31.02 7.30
CA GLN A 584 12.06 31.29 6.85
C GLN A 584 12.09 32.07 5.53
N SER A 585 11.34 31.63 4.54
CA SER A 585 11.33 32.22 3.19
C SER A 585 10.81 33.65 3.20
N THR A 586 9.81 33.97 4.04
CA THR A 586 9.30 35.33 4.25
C THR A 586 10.22 36.21 5.07
N GLY A 587 11.22 35.66 5.77
CA GLY A 587 12.07 36.39 6.71
C GLY A 587 11.46 36.63 8.10
N ALA A 588 10.21 36.21 8.31
CA ALA A 588 9.47 36.41 9.55
C ALA A 588 10.13 35.72 10.76
N LEU A 589 10.79 34.58 10.55
CA LEU A 589 11.50 33.88 11.63
C LEU A 589 12.64 34.71 12.21
N ARG A 590 13.42 35.37 11.36
CA ARG A 590 14.53 36.26 11.77
C ARG A 590 13.98 37.53 12.41
N TRP A 591 12.96 38.13 11.83
CA TRP A 591 12.29 39.32 12.39
C TRP A 591 11.75 39.01 13.80
N GLY A 592 10.99 37.93 13.95
CA GLY A 592 10.38 37.56 15.23
C GLY A 592 11.40 37.28 16.34
N ALA A 593 12.56 36.69 16.00
CA ALA A 593 13.66 36.48 16.94
C ALA A 593 14.25 37.80 17.48
N ALA A 594 14.18 38.90 16.69
CA ALA A 594 14.63 40.21 17.09
C ALA A 594 13.60 41.00 17.95
N VAL A 595 12.34 40.56 17.96
CA VAL A 595 11.29 41.18 18.78
C VAL A 595 11.54 40.88 20.25
N ARG A 596 11.63 41.91 21.08
CA ARG A 596 11.73 41.76 22.54
C ARG A 596 10.39 41.19 23.08
N ILE A 597 10.41 39.92 23.42
CA ILE A 597 9.30 39.23 24.08
C ILE A 597 9.65 39.22 25.55
N SER A 598 8.88 39.94 26.38
CA SER A 598 9.03 39.87 27.85
C SER A 598 8.70 38.44 28.26
N GLN A 599 9.67 37.71 28.80
CA GLN A 599 9.39 36.38 29.37
C GLN A 599 8.40 36.56 30.51
N PRO A 600 7.31 35.79 30.56
CA PRO A 600 6.45 35.78 31.74
C PRO A 600 7.31 35.39 32.93
N ALA A 601 7.25 36.19 33.99
CA ALA A 601 7.96 35.90 35.24
C ALA A 601 7.62 34.46 35.66
N THR A 602 8.64 33.63 35.74
CA THR A 602 8.51 32.27 36.27
C THR A 602 7.90 32.39 37.68
N LYS A 603 6.62 32.10 37.85
CA LYS A 603 6.03 31.92 39.16
C LYS A 603 6.82 30.80 39.84
N ALA A 604 7.70 31.17 40.72
CA ALA A 604 8.35 30.28 41.67
C ALA A 604 7.18 29.56 42.42
N ALA A 605 7.04 28.28 42.16
CA ALA A 605 6.07 27.45 42.85
C ALA A 605 6.45 27.39 44.34
N ALA A 606 5.74 28.17 45.17
CA ALA A 606 5.71 28.00 46.58
C ALA A 606 5.17 26.58 46.87
N ARG A 607 6.09 25.70 47.29
CA ARG A 607 5.74 24.39 47.82
C ARG A 607 5.03 24.57 49.17
N THR A 608 3.73 24.72 49.17
CA THR A 608 2.91 24.44 50.34
C THR A 608 2.23 23.09 50.12
N LYS A 609 2.59 22.13 50.95
CA LYS A 609 1.86 20.85 51.03
C LYS A 609 0.45 21.13 51.53
N PRO A 610 -0.60 20.68 50.88
CA PRO A 610 -1.94 20.63 51.50
C PRO A 610 -2.05 19.39 52.38
N ALA A 611 -2.60 19.62 53.58
CA ALA A 611 -2.99 18.59 54.53
C ALA A 611 -4.17 17.76 53.98
N LYS A 612 -4.17 16.46 54.29
CA LYS A 612 -5.25 15.52 53.95
C LYS A 612 -6.57 15.96 54.63
N PRO A 613 -7.68 16.06 53.93
CA PRO A 613 -9.01 15.96 54.52
C PRO A 613 -9.51 14.52 54.45
N GLY A 614 -10.23 14.13 55.50
CA GLY A 614 -10.77 12.82 55.72
C GLY A 614 -11.91 12.43 54.77
N ALA A 615 -12.14 11.13 54.71
CA ALA A 615 -13.13 10.47 53.91
C ALA A 615 -14.56 10.95 54.20
N ALA A 616 -15.27 11.37 53.16
CA ALA A 616 -16.73 11.35 53.11
C ALA A 616 -17.15 10.75 51.77
N SER A 617 -17.85 9.66 51.83
CA SER A 617 -18.46 8.93 50.73
C SER A 617 -19.52 9.79 50.02
N LEU A 618 -19.43 9.95 48.72
CA LEU A 618 -20.48 10.46 47.84
C LEU A 618 -20.89 9.38 46.83
N PRO A 619 -22.15 9.35 46.38
CA PRO A 619 -22.72 8.23 45.63
C PRO A 619 -22.23 8.16 44.18
N GLU A 620 -22.17 6.94 43.65
CA GLU A 620 -21.83 6.61 42.27
C GLU A 620 -22.73 7.36 41.28
N ALA A 621 -22.08 8.05 40.35
CA ALA A 621 -22.71 8.58 39.14
C ALA A 621 -22.69 7.50 38.03
N PRO A 622 -23.73 7.45 37.17
CA PRO A 622 -23.83 6.42 36.13
C PRO A 622 -22.73 6.55 35.06
N GLU A 623 -22.29 5.40 34.59
CA GLU A 623 -21.29 5.28 33.52
C GLU A 623 -21.71 6.05 32.27
N PRO A 624 -20.80 6.77 31.60
CA PRO A 624 -21.09 7.37 30.31
C PRO A 624 -21.03 6.31 29.19
N ASP A 625 -22.08 6.30 28.40
CA ASP A 625 -22.25 5.55 27.17
C ASP A 625 -21.02 5.67 26.25
N ASN A 626 -20.57 4.54 25.82
CA ASN A 626 -19.40 4.34 24.96
C ASN A 626 -19.76 4.67 23.51
N GLN A 627 -19.79 5.96 23.15
CA GLN A 627 -19.92 6.42 21.76
C GLN A 627 -18.85 7.45 21.46
N GLY A 628 -17.78 7.02 20.80
CA GLY A 628 -16.75 7.94 20.33
C GLY A 628 -15.41 7.32 19.95
N GLN A 629 -15.42 6.21 19.23
CA GLN A 629 -14.24 5.81 18.45
C GLN A 629 -14.59 5.87 16.99
N LEU A 630 -14.24 6.96 16.36
CA LEU A 630 -14.19 7.12 14.91
C LEU A 630 -13.15 8.21 14.58
N PHE A 631 -11.93 7.75 14.34
CA PHE A 631 -10.99 8.38 13.41
C PHE A 631 -10.16 7.28 12.75
#